data_55eec75341b695b786f267ab4be8b8b6
#
_entry.id   55eec75341b695b786f267ab4be8b8b6
#
_cell.length_a   1.000
_cell.length_b   1.000
_cell.length_c   1.000
_cell.angle_alpha   90.00
_cell.angle_beta   90.00
_cell.angle_gamma   90.00
#
_symmetry.space_group_name_H-M   'P 1'
#
loop_
_entity.id
_entity.type
_entity.pdbx_description
1 polymer ?
#
loop_
_entity_poly.entity_id
_entity_poly.type
_entity_poly.pdbx_seq_one_letter_code
_entity_poly.pdbx_strand_id
1 'polypeptide(L)'
;TVSADGALGRLTLARPARMNALSPTALAEIAQAAHWLNTRPGLKVVVVAGEGRAFSAGFDLDDAAGRTEVDVQVVDLGRRMAEAVDAIEAITIARIHGHCVGGGLVLAGACDLRVAADTARFSIPELDLGIPLAWGGIPRLVRELGPALTKELVLTCRPFTAAEARALGFLNRVVPPEALEHTASVLVERLNLQ
;
A
#
# COMPACT_ATOMS: atom_id res chain seq x y z
N THR A 1 12.85 -2.64 4.12
CA THR A 1 13.83 -3.60 3.56
C THR A 1 13.38 -4.07 2.18
N VAL A 2 14.34 -4.45 1.33
CA VAL A 2 14.07 -5.02 0.00
C VAL A 2 14.99 -6.21 -0.24
N SER A 3 14.47 -7.27 -0.88
CA SER A 3 15.24 -8.45 -1.30
C SER A 3 14.66 -9.04 -2.59
N ALA A 4 15.49 -9.80 -3.31
CA ALA A 4 15.05 -10.58 -4.46
C ALA A 4 15.80 -11.94 -4.41
N ASP A 5 15.05 -13.01 -4.65
CA ASP A 5 15.56 -14.37 -4.72
C ASP A 5 14.87 -15.06 -5.91
N GLY A 6 15.64 -15.31 -6.97
CA GLY A 6 15.11 -15.82 -8.22
C GLY A 6 13.98 -14.97 -8.77
N ALA A 7 12.81 -15.56 -8.94
CA ALA A 7 11.63 -14.91 -9.49
C ALA A 7 10.82 -14.09 -8.46
N LEU A 8 11.16 -14.13 -7.18
CA LEU A 8 10.41 -13.50 -6.09
C LEU A 8 11.18 -12.33 -5.47
N GLY A 9 10.59 -11.13 -5.52
CA GLY A 9 10.97 -9.95 -4.78
C GLY A 9 10.13 -9.74 -3.51
N ARG A 10 10.71 -9.09 -2.53
CA ARG A 10 10.00 -8.65 -1.32
C ARG A 10 10.37 -7.20 -1.03
N LEU A 11 9.35 -6.37 -0.84
CA LEU A 11 9.46 -5.01 -0.34
C LEU A 11 8.71 -4.96 1.00
N THR A 12 9.43 -4.78 2.09
CA THR A 12 8.86 -4.84 3.43
C THR A 12 9.04 -3.52 4.17
N LEU A 13 7.94 -2.91 4.58
CA LEU A 13 7.94 -1.75 5.47
C LEU A 13 8.41 -2.20 6.85
N ALA A 14 9.54 -1.67 7.35
CA ALA A 14 10.22 -2.14 8.54
C ALA A 14 10.31 -1.06 9.63
N ARG A 15 9.20 -0.37 9.90
CA ARG A 15 9.03 0.60 10.99
C ARG A 15 7.88 0.18 11.93
N PRO A 16 7.89 -1.05 12.50
CA PRO A 16 6.75 -1.60 13.24
C PRO A 16 6.38 -0.79 14.49
N ALA A 17 7.35 -0.15 15.16
CA ALA A 17 7.11 0.74 16.30
C ALA A 17 6.24 1.96 15.95
N ARG A 18 6.25 2.38 14.69
CA ARG A 18 5.44 3.48 14.14
C ARG A 18 4.31 2.98 13.24
N MET A 19 3.90 1.71 13.38
CA MET A 19 2.90 1.08 12.49
C MET A 19 3.18 1.30 11.00
N ASN A 20 4.46 1.29 10.63
CA ASN A 20 4.92 1.50 9.26
C ASN A 20 4.43 2.83 8.64
N ALA A 21 4.39 3.90 9.45
CA ALA A 21 4.10 5.24 8.96
C ALA A 21 5.13 5.68 7.91
N LEU A 22 4.65 6.34 6.88
CA LEU A 22 5.41 6.74 5.69
C LEU A 22 6.00 8.14 5.89
N SER A 23 7.22 8.20 6.40
CA SER A 23 8.01 9.43 6.47
C SER A 23 8.56 9.82 5.09
N PRO A 24 9.03 11.05 4.87
CA PRO A 24 9.70 11.45 3.63
C PRO A 24 10.83 10.50 3.24
N THR A 25 11.63 10.06 4.22
CA THR A 25 12.70 9.07 4.01
C THR A 25 12.12 7.72 3.55
N ALA A 26 11.08 7.22 4.20
CA ALA A 26 10.45 5.96 3.83
C ALA A 26 9.86 6.01 2.41
N LEU A 27 9.24 7.14 2.01
CA LEU A 27 8.72 7.35 0.66
C LEU A 27 9.84 7.26 -0.39
N ALA A 28 10.97 7.94 -0.14
CA ALA A 28 12.13 7.90 -1.02
C ALA A 28 12.73 6.50 -1.11
N GLU A 29 12.89 5.80 0.02
CA GLU A 29 13.43 4.44 0.08
C GLU A 29 12.53 3.42 -0.64
N ILE A 30 11.19 3.54 -0.53
CA ILE A 30 10.26 2.67 -1.26
C ILE A 30 10.41 2.88 -2.78
N ALA A 31 10.49 4.13 -3.24
CA ALA A 31 10.71 4.43 -4.65
C ALA A 31 12.04 3.86 -5.16
N GLN A 32 13.12 4.01 -4.38
CA GLN A 32 14.43 3.43 -4.71
C GLN A 32 14.38 1.89 -4.75
N ALA A 33 13.68 1.27 -3.79
CA ALA A 33 13.50 -0.18 -3.75
C ALA A 33 12.73 -0.69 -4.97
N ALA A 34 11.68 0.02 -5.40
CA ALA A 34 10.93 -0.31 -6.61
C ALA A 34 11.82 -0.25 -7.87
N HIS A 35 12.62 0.82 -8.01
CA HIS A 35 13.59 0.91 -9.11
C HIS A 35 14.64 -0.20 -9.06
N TRP A 36 15.15 -0.51 -7.86
CA TRP A 36 16.12 -1.60 -7.68
C TRP A 36 15.52 -2.95 -8.08
N LEU A 37 14.24 -3.23 -7.75
CA LEU A 37 13.57 -4.46 -8.15
C LEU A 37 13.49 -4.60 -9.67
N ASN A 38 13.23 -3.53 -10.41
CA ASN A 38 13.22 -3.54 -11.88
C ASN A 38 14.60 -3.82 -12.49
N THR A 39 15.70 -3.70 -11.73
CA THR A 39 17.03 -4.11 -12.22
C THR A 39 17.34 -5.59 -11.99
N ARG A 40 16.42 -6.37 -11.41
CA ARG A 40 16.64 -7.80 -11.11
C ARG A 40 16.18 -8.67 -12.28
N PRO A 41 17.11 -9.38 -12.94
CA PRO A 41 16.73 -10.23 -14.07
C PRO A 41 15.89 -11.43 -13.58
N GLY A 42 14.86 -11.75 -14.33
CA GLY A 42 14.00 -12.91 -14.05
C GLY A 42 13.02 -12.73 -12.90
N LEU A 43 12.91 -11.53 -12.31
CA LEU A 43 11.90 -11.21 -11.31
C LEU A 43 10.51 -11.28 -11.94
N LYS A 44 9.60 -12.04 -11.35
CA LYS A 44 8.21 -12.21 -11.86
C LYS A 44 7.17 -11.66 -10.90
N VAL A 45 7.41 -11.76 -9.60
CA VAL A 45 6.45 -11.34 -8.57
C VAL A 45 7.15 -10.57 -7.46
N VAL A 46 6.52 -9.51 -6.97
CA VAL A 46 6.96 -8.75 -5.81
C VAL A 46 5.86 -8.75 -4.75
N VAL A 47 6.18 -9.18 -3.53
CA VAL A 47 5.28 -9.06 -2.38
C VAL A 47 5.63 -7.80 -1.61
N VAL A 48 4.65 -6.90 -1.46
CA VAL A 48 4.73 -5.68 -0.63
C VAL A 48 4.00 -5.95 0.68
N ALA A 49 4.70 -5.82 1.80
CA ALA A 49 4.17 -6.14 3.13
C ALA A 49 4.66 -5.17 4.21
N GLY A 50 4.06 -5.19 5.39
CA GLY A 50 4.55 -4.50 6.59
C GLY A 50 5.00 -5.47 7.67
N GLU A 51 5.96 -5.07 8.49
CA GLU A 51 6.31 -5.77 9.73
C GLU A 51 5.38 -5.35 10.89
N GLY A 52 5.30 -6.20 11.92
CA GLY A 52 4.57 -5.90 13.15
C GLY A 52 3.06 -5.97 12.99
N ARG A 53 2.33 -5.00 13.54
CA ARG A 53 0.87 -5.06 13.72
C ARG A 53 0.04 -4.35 12.63
N ALA A 54 0.68 -3.74 11.62
CA ALA A 54 -0.01 -3.00 10.58
C ALA A 54 0.73 -3.12 9.23
N PHE A 55 -0.02 -3.07 8.15
CA PHE A 55 0.56 -2.84 6.84
C PHE A 55 1.18 -1.44 6.79
N SER A 56 0.38 -0.38 6.99
CA SER A 56 0.85 0.99 7.13
C SER A 56 -0.24 1.89 7.73
N ALA A 57 0.16 2.75 8.67
CA ALA A 57 -0.69 3.80 9.24
C ALA A 57 -0.82 5.06 8.35
N GLY A 58 -0.24 5.03 7.15
CA GLY A 58 -0.26 6.19 6.25
C GLY A 58 0.88 7.17 6.51
N PHE A 59 0.67 8.44 6.15
CA PHE A 59 1.69 9.48 6.32
C PHE A 59 2.12 9.64 7.78
N ASP A 60 3.43 9.85 8.01
CA ASP A 60 3.97 10.07 9.35
C ASP A 60 3.66 11.50 9.81
N LEU A 61 2.62 11.64 10.62
CA LEU A 61 2.13 12.95 11.08
C LEU A 61 3.12 13.68 12.00
N ASP A 62 4.04 12.98 12.66
CA ASP A 62 5.07 13.62 13.47
C ASP A 62 6.05 14.41 12.58
N ASP A 63 6.29 13.96 11.37
CA ASP A 63 7.08 14.72 10.37
C ASP A 63 6.34 15.96 9.85
N ALA A 64 5.00 16.00 10.01
CA ALA A 64 4.18 17.17 9.68
C ALA A 64 3.95 18.10 10.86
N ALA A 65 4.28 17.68 12.09
CA ALA A 65 4.02 18.44 13.30
C ALA A 65 4.71 19.82 13.26
N GLY A 66 3.91 20.89 13.44
CA GLY A 66 4.39 22.26 13.40
C GLY A 66 4.43 22.91 12.01
N ARG A 67 4.01 22.21 10.95
CA ARG A 67 3.86 22.80 9.61
C ARG A 67 2.42 23.23 9.40
N THR A 68 2.22 24.49 9.01
CA THR A 68 0.90 25.07 8.69
C THR A 68 0.53 24.92 7.20
N GLU A 69 1.49 24.52 6.37
CA GLU A 69 1.34 24.38 4.92
C GLU A 69 1.70 22.96 4.47
N VAL A 70 1.00 22.51 3.44
CA VAL A 70 1.32 21.23 2.78
C VAL A 70 2.68 21.35 2.11
N ASP A 71 3.65 20.55 2.55
CA ASP A 71 4.98 20.51 1.95
C ASP A 71 4.91 19.85 0.56
N VAL A 72 5.01 20.67 -0.47
CA VAL A 72 4.95 20.23 -1.88
C VAL A 72 6.01 19.16 -2.19
N GLN A 73 7.18 19.22 -1.53
CA GLN A 73 8.22 18.21 -1.71
C GLN A 73 7.79 16.84 -1.16
N VAL A 74 7.12 16.82 -0.03
CA VAL A 74 6.58 15.56 0.55
C VAL A 74 5.45 14.99 -0.32
N VAL A 75 4.59 15.85 -0.84
CA VAL A 75 3.54 15.44 -1.79
C VAL A 75 4.17 14.81 -3.05
N ASP A 76 5.24 15.40 -3.57
CA ASP A 76 5.96 14.87 -4.74
C ASP A 76 6.67 13.54 -4.42
N LEU A 77 7.29 13.41 -3.25
CA LEU A 77 7.88 12.14 -2.81
C LEU A 77 6.85 11.01 -2.74
N GLY A 78 5.67 11.27 -2.18
CA GLY A 78 4.60 10.29 -2.12
C GLY A 78 4.04 9.92 -3.50
N ARG A 79 3.93 10.89 -4.41
CA ARG A 79 3.56 10.64 -5.81
C ARG A 79 4.60 9.75 -6.49
N ARG A 80 5.88 10.08 -6.38
CA ARG A 80 6.99 9.29 -6.95
C ARG A 80 7.03 7.87 -6.38
N MET A 81 6.79 7.72 -5.08
CA MET A 81 6.70 6.41 -4.44
C MET A 81 5.59 5.56 -5.10
N ALA A 82 4.39 6.12 -5.21
CA ALA A 82 3.26 5.39 -5.78
C ALA A 82 3.47 5.08 -7.27
N GLU A 83 4.02 6.01 -8.04
CA GLU A 83 4.38 5.81 -9.45
C GLU A 83 5.49 4.76 -9.62
N ALA A 84 6.51 4.76 -8.77
CA ALA A 84 7.59 3.78 -8.83
C ALA A 84 7.10 2.36 -8.52
N VAL A 85 6.17 2.20 -7.56
CA VAL A 85 5.56 0.89 -7.26
C VAL A 85 4.66 0.43 -8.39
N ASP A 86 3.83 1.31 -8.95
CA ASP A 86 2.95 1.04 -10.11
C ASP A 86 3.77 0.67 -11.38
N ALA A 87 5.01 1.15 -11.46
CA ALA A 87 5.95 0.88 -12.57
C ALA A 87 6.86 -0.35 -12.34
N ILE A 88 6.65 -1.13 -11.30
CA ILE A 88 7.36 -2.41 -11.15
C ILE A 88 6.88 -3.35 -12.26
N GLU A 89 7.81 -3.84 -13.09
CA GLU A 89 7.48 -4.71 -14.24
C GLU A 89 6.97 -6.10 -13.81
N ALA A 90 7.42 -6.58 -12.65
CA ALA A 90 6.93 -7.81 -12.03
C ALA A 90 5.55 -7.60 -11.41
N ILE A 91 4.71 -8.63 -11.37
CA ILE A 91 3.39 -8.55 -10.73
C ILE A 91 3.54 -8.26 -9.24
N THR A 92 2.89 -7.21 -8.76
CA THR A 92 2.96 -6.75 -7.38
C THR A 92 1.76 -7.24 -6.56
N ILE A 93 2.01 -7.78 -5.37
CA ILE A 93 0.98 -8.27 -4.44
C ILE A 93 1.13 -7.54 -3.11
N ALA A 94 0.16 -6.68 -2.76
CA ALA A 94 0.07 -6.14 -1.41
C ALA A 94 -0.51 -7.19 -0.46
N ARG A 95 0.27 -7.59 0.55
CA ARG A 95 -0.12 -8.49 1.63
C ARG A 95 -0.46 -7.66 2.87
N ILE A 96 -1.75 -7.49 3.14
CA ILE A 96 -2.29 -6.50 4.06
C ILE A 96 -2.77 -7.15 5.35
N HIS A 97 -2.29 -6.68 6.49
CA HIS A 97 -2.79 -7.03 7.81
C HIS A 97 -2.91 -5.80 8.70
N GLY A 98 -3.73 -5.88 9.75
CA GLY A 98 -3.94 -4.80 10.69
C GLY A 98 -4.46 -3.53 10.00
N HIS A 99 -3.78 -2.42 10.16
CA HIS A 99 -4.19 -1.13 9.60
C HIS A 99 -3.57 -0.86 8.22
N CYS A 100 -4.41 -0.39 7.29
CA CYS A 100 -4.02 0.12 5.98
C CYS A 100 -4.73 1.46 5.77
N VAL A 101 -4.06 2.57 6.06
CA VAL A 101 -4.67 3.89 6.25
C VAL A 101 -4.06 4.90 5.29
N GLY A 102 -4.86 5.75 4.69
CA GLY A 102 -4.44 6.92 3.91
C GLY A 102 -3.36 6.61 2.88
N GLY A 103 -2.17 7.16 3.05
CA GLY A 103 -1.01 6.88 2.19
C GLY A 103 -0.65 5.38 2.10
N GLY A 104 -0.92 4.59 3.14
CA GLY A 104 -0.78 3.13 3.10
C GLY A 104 -1.76 2.48 2.13
N LEU A 105 -2.98 3.02 2.04
CA LEU A 105 -3.99 2.59 1.08
C LEU A 105 -3.61 2.99 -0.36
N VAL A 106 -2.97 4.15 -0.52
CA VAL A 106 -2.39 4.56 -1.82
C VAL A 106 -1.29 3.60 -2.26
N LEU A 107 -0.38 3.21 -1.36
CA LEU A 107 0.66 2.21 -1.63
C LEU A 107 0.05 0.85 -2.03
N ALA A 108 -0.96 0.38 -1.28
CA ALA A 108 -1.66 -0.86 -1.61
C ALA A 108 -2.38 -0.77 -2.97
N GLY A 109 -2.97 0.40 -3.29
CA GLY A 109 -3.63 0.67 -4.57
C GLY A 109 -2.67 0.83 -5.76
N ALA A 110 -1.38 1.02 -5.51
CA ALA A 110 -0.33 1.01 -6.53
C ALA A 110 0.15 -0.41 -6.88
N CYS A 111 -0.22 -1.43 -6.08
CA CYS A 111 0.06 -2.83 -6.41
C CYS A 111 -1.03 -3.41 -7.32
N ASP A 112 -0.69 -4.45 -8.11
CA ASP A 112 -1.63 -5.12 -9.01
C ASP A 112 -2.69 -5.91 -8.23
N LEU A 113 -2.27 -6.67 -7.24
CA LEU A 113 -3.14 -7.53 -6.43
C LEU A 113 -3.06 -7.17 -4.95
N ARG A 114 -4.15 -7.41 -4.23
CA ARG A 114 -4.28 -7.15 -2.79
C ARG A 114 -4.91 -8.34 -2.09
N VAL A 115 -4.19 -8.90 -1.12
CA VAL A 115 -4.66 -9.98 -0.23
C VAL A 115 -4.64 -9.44 1.19
N ALA A 116 -5.72 -9.61 1.93
CA ALA A 116 -5.81 -9.08 3.28
C ALA A 116 -6.24 -10.12 4.30
N ALA A 117 -5.79 -9.94 5.54
CA ALA A 117 -6.40 -10.60 6.68
C ALA A 117 -7.84 -10.08 6.88
N ASP A 118 -8.77 -10.92 7.32
CA ASP A 118 -10.16 -10.56 7.61
C ASP A 118 -10.29 -9.53 8.74
N THR A 119 -9.27 -9.49 9.62
CA THR A 119 -9.13 -8.51 10.69
C THR A 119 -8.61 -7.15 10.22
N ALA A 120 -8.18 -7.01 8.96
CA ALA A 120 -7.64 -5.76 8.44
C ALA A 120 -8.68 -4.62 8.46
N ARG A 121 -8.21 -3.40 8.71
CA ARG A 121 -9.02 -2.18 8.78
C ARG A 121 -8.46 -1.12 7.86
N PHE A 122 -9.34 -0.49 7.14
CA PHE A 122 -9.04 0.51 6.13
C PHE A 122 -9.71 1.84 6.47
N SER A 123 -9.06 2.95 6.18
CA SER A 123 -9.65 4.29 6.26
C SER A 123 -8.87 5.29 5.42
N ILE A 124 -9.52 6.40 5.09
CA ILE A 124 -8.95 7.54 4.37
C ILE A 124 -9.23 8.79 5.21
N PRO A 125 -8.46 9.03 6.29
CA PRO A 125 -8.77 10.08 7.27
C PRO A 125 -8.26 11.47 6.86
N GLU A 126 -7.71 11.63 5.67
CA GLU A 126 -7.02 12.84 5.24
C GLU A 126 -7.89 14.08 5.37
N LEU A 127 -9.17 14.01 5.01
CA LEU A 127 -10.07 15.17 5.09
C LEU A 127 -10.36 15.59 6.53
N ASP A 128 -10.52 14.64 7.46
CA ASP A 128 -10.65 14.92 8.90
C ASP A 128 -9.40 15.59 9.47
N LEU A 129 -8.24 15.32 8.85
CA LEU A 129 -6.96 15.95 9.20
C LEU A 129 -6.72 17.28 8.48
N GLY A 130 -7.67 17.75 7.64
CA GLY A 130 -7.55 18.97 6.87
C GLY A 130 -6.54 18.92 5.72
N ILE A 131 -6.18 17.71 5.26
CA ILE A 131 -5.25 17.49 4.14
C ILE A 131 -5.94 16.72 3.00
N PRO A 132 -5.51 16.90 1.73
CA PRO A 132 -6.05 16.11 0.64
C PRO A 132 -5.45 14.70 0.61
N LEU A 133 -6.21 13.71 0.11
CA LEU A 133 -5.62 12.43 -0.29
C LEU A 133 -4.77 12.66 -1.56
N ALA A 134 -3.49 12.89 -1.34
CA ALA A 134 -2.50 13.19 -2.36
C ALA A 134 -1.91 11.91 -3.03
N TRP A 135 -0.70 11.99 -3.52
CA TRP A 135 0.13 10.90 -4.06
C TRP A 135 -0.49 10.14 -5.24
N GLY A 136 -1.45 10.76 -5.93
CA GLY A 136 -2.23 10.09 -6.97
C GLY A 136 -3.21 9.04 -6.42
N GLY A 137 -3.61 9.18 -5.14
CA GLY A 137 -4.52 8.26 -4.47
C GLY A 137 -5.93 8.27 -5.08
N ILE A 138 -6.49 9.46 -5.33
CA ILE A 138 -7.85 9.59 -5.91
C ILE A 138 -7.98 8.84 -7.26
N PRO A 139 -7.16 9.06 -8.29
CA PRO A 139 -7.30 8.34 -9.56
C PRO A 139 -7.10 6.82 -9.40
N ARG A 140 -6.22 6.35 -8.50
CA ARG A 140 -6.07 4.92 -8.23
C ARG A 140 -7.33 4.32 -7.59
N LEU A 141 -7.91 4.99 -6.59
CA LEU A 141 -9.15 4.55 -5.98
C LEU A 141 -10.32 4.56 -6.96
N VAL A 142 -10.41 5.58 -7.82
CA VAL A 142 -11.44 5.63 -8.87
C VAL A 142 -11.31 4.45 -9.84
N ARG A 143 -10.08 4.04 -10.19
CA ARG A 143 -9.83 2.86 -11.01
C ARG A 143 -10.32 1.57 -10.36
N GLU A 144 -10.11 1.41 -9.05
CA GLU A 144 -10.41 0.18 -8.32
C GLU A 144 -11.87 0.12 -7.83
N LEU A 145 -12.43 1.25 -7.38
CA LEU A 145 -13.71 1.34 -6.68
C LEU A 145 -14.82 2.06 -7.47
N GLY A 146 -14.43 2.77 -8.52
CA GLY A 146 -15.32 3.70 -9.21
C GLY A 146 -15.48 5.05 -8.50
N PRO A 147 -16.01 6.07 -9.21
CA PRO A 147 -15.99 7.45 -8.74
C PRO A 147 -16.93 7.72 -7.55
N ALA A 148 -18.12 7.08 -7.51
CA ALA A 148 -19.10 7.34 -6.46
C ALA A 148 -18.61 6.87 -5.09
N LEU A 149 -18.09 5.63 -5.03
CA LEU A 149 -17.61 5.04 -3.80
C LEU A 149 -16.30 5.69 -3.33
N THR A 150 -15.41 6.05 -4.27
CA THR A 150 -14.21 6.82 -3.93
C THR A 150 -14.57 8.15 -3.26
N LYS A 151 -15.55 8.88 -3.79
CA LYS A 151 -16.05 10.12 -3.18
C LYS A 151 -16.65 9.87 -1.80
N GLU A 152 -17.45 8.83 -1.62
CA GLU A 152 -18.03 8.48 -0.33
C GLU A 152 -16.92 8.26 0.71
N LEU A 153 -15.97 7.35 0.45
CA LEU A 153 -14.93 7.00 1.40
C LEU A 153 -14.00 8.17 1.73
N VAL A 154 -13.65 8.99 0.72
CA VAL A 154 -12.78 10.16 0.92
C VAL A 154 -13.50 11.28 1.66
N LEU A 155 -14.76 11.58 1.33
CA LEU A 155 -15.50 12.70 1.93
C LEU A 155 -16.03 12.39 3.32
N THR A 156 -16.32 11.13 3.62
CA THR A 156 -16.85 10.73 4.93
C THR A 156 -15.77 10.28 5.91
N CYS A 157 -14.55 10.01 5.43
CA CYS A 157 -13.43 9.46 6.21
C CYS A 157 -13.78 8.19 7.00
N ARG A 158 -14.97 7.58 6.72
CA ARG A 158 -15.43 6.41 7.47
C ARG A 158 -14.49 5.22 7.30
N PRO A 159 -14.21 4.49 8.37
CA PRO A 159 -13.46 3.24 8.26
C PRO A 159 -14.30 2.17 7.56
N PHE A 160 -13.62 1.20 6.94
CA PHE A 160 -14.25 0.04 6.35
C PHE A 160 -13.45 -1.24 6.60
N THR A 161 -14.14 -2.38 6.56
CA THR A 161 -13.57 -3.69 6.89
C THR A 161 -12.98 -4.37 5.67
N ALA A 162 -12.18 -5.44 5.90
CA ALA A 162 -11.68 -6.29 4.83
C ALA A 162 -12.83 -6.95 4.02
N ALA A 163 -13.91 -7.37 4.70
CA ALA A 163 -15.07 -7.94 4.04
C ALA A 163 -15.74 -6.92 3.11
N GLU A 164 -15.92 -5.68 3.56
CA GLU A 164 -16.43 -4.59 2.74
C GLU A 164 -15.47 -4.27 1.58
N ALA A 165 -14.18 -4.08 1.84
CA ALA A 165 -13.18 -3.84 0.80
C ALA A 165 -13.16 -4.94 -0.28
N ARG A 166 -13.44 -6.19 0.10
CA ARG A 166 -13.59 -7.32 -0.84
C ARG A 166 -14.86 -7.21 -1.66
N ALA A 167 -15.99 -6.89 -1.02
CA ALA A 167 -17.29 -6.72 -1.69
C ALA A 167 -17.26 -5.56 -2.71
N LEU A 168 -16.49 -4.51 -2.39
CA LEU A 168 -16.30 -3.32 -3.23
C LEU A 168 -15.27 -3.52 -4.36
N GLY A 169 -14.60 -4.65 -4.42
CA GLY A 169 -13.62 -4.96 -5.47
C GLY A 169 -12.18 -4.52 -5.19
N PHE A 170 -11.91 -3.81 -4.09
CA PHE A 170 -10.56 -3.37 -3.74
C PHE A 170 -9.62 -4.53 -3.41
N LEU A 171 -10.12 -5.58 -2.74
CA LEU A 171 -9.33 -6.75 -2.38
C LEU A 171 -9.63 -7.93 -3.30
N ASN A 172 -8.60 -8.65 -3.72
CA ASN A 172 -8.71 -9.88 -4.49
C ASN A 172 -9.05 -11.09 -3.61
N ARG A 173 -8.51 -11.12 -2.36
CA ARG A 173 -8.78 -12.18 -1.38
C ARG A 173 -8.81 -11.62 0.03
N VAL A 174 -9.64 -12.24 0.86
CA VAL A 174 -9.70 -12.03 2.32
C VAL A 174 -9.65 -13.38 2.98
N VAL A 175 -8.76 -13.55 3.94
CA VAL A 175 -8.50 -14.83 4.61
C VAL A 175 -8.22 -14.60 6.10
N PRO A 176 -8.34 -15.62 6.96
CA PRO A 176 -7.90 -15.51 8.35
C PRO A 176 -6.41 -15.12 8.44
N PRO A 177 -5.97 -14.42 9.51
CA PRO A 177 -4.59 -13.93 9.65
C PRO A 177 -3.53 -15.02 9.47
N GLU A 178 -3.76 -16.21 10.02
CA GLU A 178 -2.87 -17.36 9.93
C GLU A 178 -2.72 -17.93 8.51
N ALA A 179 -3.70 -17.69 7.64
CA ALA A 179 -3.67 -18.12 6.24
C ALA A 179 -3.08 -17.08 5.28
N LEU A 180 -2.83 -15.85 5.76
CA LEU A 180 -2.46 -14.71 4.91
C LEU A 180 -1.14 -14.95 4.17
N GLU A 181 -0.10 -15.42 4.86
CA GLU A 181 1.21 -15.73 4.26
C GLU A 181 1.09 -16.83 3.22
N HIS A 182 0.44 -17.94 3.58
CA HIS A 182 0.23 -19.06 2.68
C HIS A 182 -0.55 -18.65 1.41
N THR A 183 -1.59 -17.84 1.58
CA THR A 183 -2.40 -17.37 0.44
C THR A 183 -1.59 -16.50 -0.52
N ALA A 184 -0.74 -15.63 0.00
CA ALA A 184 0.18 -14.84 -0.82
C ALA A 184 1.19 -15.75 -1.55
N SER A 185 1.77 -16.74 -0.86
CA SER A 185 2.70 -17.69 -1.44
C SER A 185 2.08 -18.53 -2.58
N VAL A 186 0.85 -18.99 -2.41
CA VAL A 186 0.11 -19.71 -3.47
C VAL A 186 -0.10 -18.85 -4.71
N LEU A 187 -0.38 -17.54 -4.54
CA LEU A 187 -0.47 -16.63 -5.68
C LEU A 187 0.89 -16.45 -6.38
N VAL A 188 1.97 -16.30 -5.60
CA VAL A 188 3.34 -16.21 -6.13
C VAL A 188 3.67 -17.47 -6.96
N GLU A 189 3.41 -18.65 -6.43
CA GLU A 189 3.65 -19.92 -7.14
C GLU A 189 2.91 -19.99 -8.47
N ARG A 190 1.61 -19.63 -8.47
CA ARG A 190 0.79 -19.64 -9.69
C ARG A 190 1.26 -18.65 -10.75
N LEU A 191 1.75 -17.48 -10.33
CA LEU A 191 2.28 -16.44 -11.23
C LEU A 191 3.68 -16.78 -11.75
N ASN A 192 4.48 -17.53 -10.97
CA ASN A 192 5.81 -17.99 -11.39
C ASN A 192 5.78 -19.11 -12.43
N LEU A 193 4.68 -19.85 -12.53
CA LEU A 193 4.50 -20.98 -13.47
C LEU A 193 4.11 -20.54 -14.88
N GLN A 194 3.85 -19.24 -15.09
CA GLN A 194 3.57 -18.63 -16.39
C GLN A 194 4.79 -17.88 -16.93
#